data_afd14b4752354d9ed258233ed514df62
#
_entry.id   afd14b4752354d9ed258233ed514df62
#
_cell.length_a   1.000
_cell.length_b   1.000
_cell.length_c   1.000
_cell.angle_alpha   90.00
_cell.angle_beta   90.00
_cell.angle_gamma   90.00
#
_symmetry.space_group_name_H-M   'P 1'
#
loop_
_entity.id
_entity.type
_entity.pdbx_description
1 polymer ?
#
loop_
_entity_poly.entity_id
_entity_poly.type
_entity_poly.pdbx_seq_one_letter_code
_entity_poly.pdbx_strand_id
1 'polypeptide(L)'
;MGRWTRDELEQEWTKYQQVALQCGPEGDWDPFCDLYTEHAVMVVSGGIRVGGREAMKRWYREAFSVEPMKYLWYYPVEWYMIDEDRGWVSCQFWNRMADPGDGSVHEFKCFSLLKYAGERLWNYEEDLFDPGDMEAAIAGWVAAKAAAQ
;
A
#
# COMPACT_ATOMS: atom_id res chain seq x y z
N MET A 1 24.01 5.97 -16.02
CA MET A 1 22.86 6.85 -16.22
C MET A 1 21.59 6.03 -16.24
N GLY A 2 20.60 6.42 -15.44
CA GLY A 2 19.34 5.69 -15.34
C GLY A 2 18.51 5.81 -16.61
N ARG A 3 17.59 4.85 -16.76
CA ARG A 3 16.64 4.83 -17.89
C ARG A 3 15.58 5.94 -17.76
N TRP A 4 15.30 6.36 -16.55
CA TRP A 4 14.34 7.42 -16.23
C TRP A 4 15.01 8.49 -15.37
N THR A 5 14.45 9.69 -15.37
CA THR A 5 14.99 10.78 -14.55
C THR A 5 14.53 10.66 -13.09
N ARG A 6 15.32 11.23 -12.19
CA ARG A 6 14.93 11.35 -10.77
C ARG A 6 13.59 12.05 -10.63
N ASP A 7 13.38 13.13 -11.36
CA ASP A 7 12.15 13.91 -11.29
C ASP A 7 10.93 13.09 -11.71
N GLU A 8 11.04 12.28 -12.76
CA GLU A 8 9.97 11.39 -13.18
C GLU A 8 9.63 10.37 -12.08
N LEU A 9 10.64 9.73 -11.51
CA LEU A 9 10.44 8.74 -10.44
C LEU A 9 9.81 9.37 -9.19
N GLU A 10 10.28 10.57 -8.78
CA GLU A 10 9.69 11.31 -7.64
C GLU A 10 8.23 11.68 -7.91
N GLN A 11 7.92 12.12 -9.13
CA GLN A 11 6.56 12.50 -9.51
C GLN A 11 5.61 11.30 -9.45
N GLU A 12 6.01 10.16 -10.00
CA GLU A 12 5.17 8.96 -10.01
C GLU A 12 5.09 8.32 -8.62
N TRP A 13 6.14 8.41 -7.81
CA TRP A 13 6.10 8.00 -6.40
C TRP A 13 5.13 8.87 -5.58
N THR A 14 5.13 10.18 -5.79
CA THR A 14 4.19 11.09 -5.13
C THR A 14 2.75 10.76 -5.51
N LYS A 15 2.50 10.53 -6.80
CA LYS A 15 1.18 10.14 -7.32
C LYS A 15 0.70 8.83 -6.70
N TYR A 16 1.57 7.84 -6.59
CA TYR A 16 1.29 6.57 -5.93
C TYR A 16 0.75 6.77 -4.52
N GLN A 17 1.44 7.59 -3.73
CA GLN A 17 1.02 7.89 -2.36
C GLN A 17 -0.33 8.62 -2.31
N GLN A 18 -0.54 9.58 -3.19
CA GLN A 18 -1.79 10.35 -3.25
C GLN A 18 -2.98 9.46 -3.62
N VAL A 19 -2.82 8.58 -4.58
CA VAL A 19 -3.88 7.65 -5.00
C VAL A 19 -4.22 6.67 -3.88
N ALA A 20 -3.23 6.12 -3.19
CA ALA A 20 -3.47 5.25 -2.03
C ALA A 20 -4.26 5.96 -0.92
N LEU A 21 -3.93 7.23 -0.66
CA LEU A 21 -4.63 8.04 0.34
C LEU A 21 -6.12 8.27 -0.01
N GLN A 22 -6.45 8.33 -1.28
CA GLN A 22 -7.85 8.42 -1.74
C GLN A 22 -8.57 7.08 -1.66
N CYS A 23 -7.92 6.02 -2.12
CA CYS A 23 -8.55 4.70 -2.22
C CYS A 23 -8.93 4.12 -0.86
N GLY A 24 -8.11 4.33 0.17
CA GLY A 24 -8.38 3.80 1.51
C GLY A 24 -9.73 4.21 2.06
N PRO A 25 -9.99 5.51 2.27
CA PRO A 25 -11.29 5.98 2.78
C PRO A 25 -12.47 5.72 1.84
N GLU A 26 -12.26 5.78 0.53
CA GLU A 26 -13.32 5.55 -0.46
C GLU A 26 -13.70 4.07 -0.58
N GLY A 27 -12.80 3.16 -0.24
CA GLY A 27 -13.02 1.71 -0.36
C GLY A 27 -12.99 1.19 -1.79
N ASP A 28 -12.49 1.98 -2.72
CA ASP A 28 -12.31 1.60 -4.13
C ASP A 28 -10.82 1.65 -4.47
N TRP A 29 -10.22 0.49 -4.65
CA TRP A 29 -8.80 0.33 -4.95
C TRP A 29 -8.49 0.20 -6.45
N ASP A 30 -9.49 0.24 -7.31
CA ASP A 30 -9.27 0.17 -8.76
C ASP A 30 -8.36 1.29 -9.28
N PRO A 31 -8.50 2.56 -8.85
CA PRO A 31 -7.58 3.62 -9.28
C PRO A 31 -6.12 3.36 -8.88
N PHE A 32 -5.89 2.73 -7.73
CA PHE A 32 -4.55 2.33 -7.31
C PHE A 32 -3.99 1.23 -8.22
N CYS A 33 -4.77 0.22 -8.53
CA CYS A 33 -4.37 -0.86 -9.44
C CYS A 33 -4.11 -0.36 -10.87
N ASP A 34 -4.79 0.71 -11.28
CA ASP A 34 -4.56 1.33 -12.59
C ASP A 34 -3.19 2.02 -12.73
N LEU A 35 -2.44 2.17 -11.62
CA LEU A 35 -1.05 2.62 -11.64
C LEU A 35 -0.06 1.52 -12.08
N TYR A 36 -0.53 0.31 -12.32
CA TYR A 36 0.29 -0.86 -12.63
C TYR A 36 0.11 -1.30 -14.07
N THR A 37 1.15 -1.93 -14.61
CA THR A 37 1.06 -2.55 -15.95
C THR A 37 0.08 -3.74 -15.93
N GLU A 38 -0.38 -4.13 -17.12
CA GLU A 38 -1.32 -5.26 -17.27
C GLU A 38 -0.82 -6.56 -16.61
N HIS A 39 0.48 -6.82 -16.68
CA HIS A 39 1.11 -8.05 -16.17
C HIS A 39 1.94 -7.83 -14.90
N ALA A 40 1.70 -6.73 -14.19
CA ALA A 40 2.41 -6.43 -12.94
C ALA A 40 2.25 -7.54 -11.91
N VAL A 41 3.26 -7.65 -11.03
CA VAL A 41 3.26 -8.64 -9.95
C VAL A 41 3.28 -7.92 -8.61
N MET A 42 2.42 -8.35 -7.71
CA MET A 42 2.39 -7.93 -6.31
C MET A 42 2.69 -9.13 -5.41
N VAL A 43 3.61 -8.94 -4.47
CA VAL A 43 3.98 -9.93 -3.45
C VAL A 43 3.72 -9.32 -2.08
N VAL A 44 3.03 -10.04 -1.22
CA VAL A 44 2.69 -9.58 0.12
C VAL A 44 3.08 -10.65 1.14
N SER A 45 3.53 -10.23 2.31
CA SER A 45 3.85 -11.13 3.44
C SER A 45 2.74 -12.16 3.67
N GLY A 46 3.14 -13.38 4.06
CA GLY A 46 2.21 -14.50 4.21
C GLY A 46 2.11 -15.39 2.97
N GLY A 47 3.04 -15.24 2.02
CA GLY A 47 3.11 -16.09 0.81
C GLY A 47 2.10 -15.68 -0.28
N ILE A 48 1.58 -14.48 -0.22
CA ILE A 48 0.62 -13.98 -1.21
C ILE A 48 1.39 -13.46 -2.44
N ARG A 49 1.02 -13.97 -3.62
CA ARG A 49 1.53 -13.49 -4.91
C ARG A 49 0.37 -13.30 -5.87
N VAL A 50 0.24 -12.09 -6.40
CA VAL A 50 -0.85 -11.74 -7.31
C VAL A 50 -0.25 -11.31 -8.64
N GLY A 51 -0.61 -11.99 -9.72
CA GLY A 51 -0.12 -11.73 -11.06
C GLY A 51 -1.16 -11.08 -11.95
N GLY A 52 -0.86 -9.85 -12.39
CA GLY A 52 -1.69 -9.07 -13.30
C GLY A 52 -2.58 -8.05 -12.62
N ARG A 53 -2.77 -6.92 -13.29
CA ARG A 53 -3.56 -5.78 -12.79
C ARG A 53 -5.00 -6.17 -12.45
N GLU A 54 -5.66 -6.96 -13.29
CA GLU A 54 -7.05 -7.38 -13.04
C GLU A 54 -7.15 -8.33 -11.82
N ALA A 55 -6.17 -9.21 -11.64
CA ALA A 55 -6.09 -10.05 -10.44
C ALA A 55 -5.83 -9.20 -9.18
N MET A 56 -5.02 -8.16 -9.28
CA MET A 56 -4.80 -7.20 -8.19
C MET A 56 -6.11 -6.52 -7.79
N LYS A 57 -6.91 -6.07 -8.76
CA LYS A 57 -8.23 -5.45 -8.48
C LYS A 57 -9.15 -6.41 -7.72
N ARG A 58 -9.22 -7.67 -8.14
CA ARG A 58 -10.01 -8.68 -7.42
C ARG A 58 -9.51 -8.91 -6.00
N TRP A 59 -8.20 -9.03 -5.85
CA TRP A 59 -7.59 -9.24 -4.53
C TRP A 59 -7.90 -8.09 -3.57
N TYR A 60 -7.75 -6.82 -4.01
CA TYR A 60 -8.08 -5.66 -3.19
C TYR A 60 -9.56 -5.60 -2.83
N ARG A 61 -10.44 -5.87 -3.78
CA ARG A 61 -11.89 -5.91 -3.51
C ARG A 61 -12.26 -6.94 -2.45
N GLU A 62 -11.65 -8.10 -2.49
CA GLU A 62 -11.89 -9.16 -1.51
C GLU A 62 -11.27 -8.85 -0.15
N ALA A 63 -10.00 -8.45 -0.13
CA ALA A 63 -9.25 -8.23 1.12
C ALA A 63 -9.70 -6.98 1.87
N PHE A 64 -10.07 -5.92 1.18
CA PHE A 64 -10.34 -4.60 1.76
C PHE A 64 -11.82 -4.22 1.76
N SER A 65 -12.73 -5.14 1.49
CA SER A 65 -14.19 -4.94 1.61
C SER A 65 -14.75 -5.46 2.92
N VAL A 66 -14.01 -6.27 3.65
CA VAL A 66 -14.46 -6.92 4.89
C VAL A 66 -13.93 -6.21 6.13
N GLU A 67 -14.68 -6.29 7.22
CA GLU A 67 -14.23 -5.77 8.52
C GLU A 67 -13.17 -6.70 9.14
N PRO A 68 -12.14 -6.17 9.81
CA PRO A 68 -11.87 -4.73 10.00
C PRO A 68 -11.04 -4.11 8.90
N MET A 69 -10.62 -4.87 7.88
CA MET A 69 -9.65 -4.45 6.85
C MET A 69 -10.13 -3.29 5.99
N LYS A 70 -11.44 -3.11 5.82
CA LYS A 70 -11.99 -1.95 5.10
C LYS A 70 -11.68 -0.60 5.77
N TYR A 71 -11.19 -0.61 7.01
CA TYR A 71 -10.77 0.58 7.75
C TYR A 71 -9.26 0.81 7.76
N LEU A 72 -8.50 0.05 6.99
CA LEU A 72 -7.07 0.29 6.78
C LEU A 72 -6.93 1.39 5.71
N TRP A 73 -6.89 2.65 6.15
CA TRP A 73 -7.08 3.81 5.28
C TRP A 73 -5.82 4.56 4.90
N TYR A 74 -4.80 4.57 5.78
CA TYR A 74 -3.67 5.48 5.64
C TYR A 74 -2.36 4.74 5.53
N TYR A 75 -1.45 5.31 4.75
CA TYR A 75 -0.16 4.69 4.45
C TYR A 75 0.96 5.73 4.53
N PRO A 76 1.15 6.42 5.69
CA PRO A 76 2.16 7.46 5.82
C PRO A 76 3.58 6.89 5.67
N VAL A 77 4.34 7.51 4.78
CA VAL A 77 5.72 7.12 4.47
C VAL A 77 6.66 7.74 5.49
N GLU A 78 7.50 6.93 6.14
CA GLU A 78 8.50 7.40 7.08
C GLU A 78 9.80 7.77 6.39
N TRP A 79 10.25 6.94 5.44
CA TRP A 79 11.39 7.23 4.58
C TRP A 79 11.25 6.49 3.25
N TYR A 80 11.96 7.00 2.23
CA TYR A 80 12.09 6.30 0.96
C TYR A 80 13.44 6.59 0.31
N MET A 81 13.85 5.70 -0.57
CA MET A 81 15.05 5.82 -1.40
C MET A 81 14.70 5.46 -2.84
N ILE A 82 15.28 6.18 -3.78
CA ILE A 82 15.11 5.94 -5.21
C ILE A 82 16.44 5.51 -5.81
N ASP A 83 16.42 4.37 -6.50
CA ASP A 83 17.52 3.92 -7.37
C ASP A 83 17.16 4.32 -8.79
N GLU A 84 17.79 5.38 -9.28
CA GLU A 84 17.53 5.91 -10.62
C GLU A 84 17.97 4.96 -11.75
N ASP A 85 19.05 4.21 -11.53
CA ASP A 85 19.58 3.28 -12.54
C ASP A 85 18.62 2.14 -12.82
N ARG A 86 17.93 1.66 -11.77
CA ARG A 86 16.96 0.57 -11.89
C ARG A 86 15.52 1.04 -12.02
N GLY A 87 15.22 2.27 -11.65
CA GLY A 87 13.85 2.75 -11.53
C GLY A 87 13.10 2.13 -10.36
N TRP A 88 13.77 1.91 -9.23
CA TRP A 88 13.18 1.30 -8.05
C TRP A 88 12.98 2.31 -6.94
N VAL A 89 11.89 2.13 -6.19
CA VAL A 89 11.63 2.86 -4.95
C VAL A 89 11.56 1.85 -3.81
N SER A 90 12.39 2.06 -2.79
CA SER A 90 12.34 1.30 -1.54
C SER A 90 11.87 2.24 -0.43
N CYS A 91 10.95 1.79 0.39
CA CYS A 91 10.37 2.65 1.43
C CYS A 91 9.96 1.88 2.66
N GLN A 92 9.80 2.63 3.75
CA GLN A 92 9.07 2.19 4.94
C GLN A 92 7.86 3.09 5.11
N PHE A 93 6.70 2.48 5.29
CA PHE A 93 5.47 3.18 5.62
C PHE A 93 4.72 2.46 6.73
N TRP A 94 3.74 3.15 7.29
CA TRP A 94 2.83 2.58 8.28
C TRP A 94 1.51 2.25 7.62
N ASN A 95 1.00 1.04 7.89
CA ASN A 95 -0.37 0.69 7.57
C ASN A 95 -1.22 1.14 8.76
N ARG A 96 -1.93 2.24 8.61
CA ARG A 96 -2.67 2.89 9.69
C ARG A 96 -4.17 2.75 9.50
N MET A 97 -4.82 2.26 10.53
CA MET A 97 -6.27 2.17 10.59
C MET A 97 -6.92 3.57 10.71
N ALA A 98 -8.17 3.67 10.27
CA ALA A 98 -9.00 4.86 10.54
C ALA A 98 -9.12 5.09 12.04
N ASP A 99 -9.45 6.31 12.45
CA ASP A 99 -9.73 6.61 13.86
C ASP A 99 -10.89 5.71 14.34
N PRO A 100 -10.70 4.92 15.43
CA PRO A 100 -11.77 4.07 15.95
C PRO A 100 -12.89 4.85 16.66
N GLY A 101 -12.69 6.16 16.91
CA GLY A 101 -13.63 7.03 17.57
C GLY A 101 -13.13 7.68 18.86
N ASP A 102 -11.90 7.36 19.28
CA ASP A 102 -11.28 7.90 20.49
C ASP A 102 -9.95 8.63 20.22
N GLY A 103 -9.59 8.79 18.95
CA GLY A 103 -8.34 9.43 18.52
C GLY A 103 -7.09 8.57 18.65
N SER A 104 -7.22 7.31 19.08
CA SER A 104 -6.06 6.42 19.19
C SER A 104 -5.55 5.97 17.82
N VAL A 105 -4.23 5.74 17.72
CA VAL A 105 -3.56 5.32 16.49
C VAL A 105 -3.22 3.84 16.60
N HIS A 106 -3.66 3.09 15.60
CA HIS A 106 -3.38 1.65 15.47
C HIS A 106 -2.76 1.42 14.10
N GLU A 107 -1.51 1.02 14.09
CA GLU A 107 -0.73 0.89 12.87
C GLU A 107 0.35 -0.18 12.98
N PHE A 108 0.79 -0.68 11.83
CA PHE A 108 1.92 -1.60 11.75
C PHE A 108 2.84 -1.21 10.59
N LYS A 109 4.12 -1.48 10.80
CA LYS A 109 5.19 -1.09 9.87
C LYS A 109 5.24 -2.03 8.67
N CYS A 110 5.51 -1.47 7.48
CA CYS A 110 5.71 -2.20 6.26
C CYS A 110 6.91 -1.66 5.50
N PHE A 111 7.70 -2.56 4.92
CA PHE A 111 8.75 -2.22 3.95
C PHE A 111 8.27 -2.62 2.57
N SER A 112 8.46 -1.74 1.60
CA SER A 112 8.06 -2.02 0.22
C SER A 112 9.16 -1.73 -0.77
N LEU A 113 9.16 -2.54 -1.84
CA LEU A 113 9.95 -2.32 -3.03
C LEU A 113 9.01 -2.20 -4.22
N LEU A 114 9.11 -1.08 -4.94
CA LEU A 114 8.38 -0.85 -6.17
C LEU A 114 9.36 -0.76 -7.34
N LYS A 115 8.96 -1.30 -8.49
CA LYS A 115 9.75 -1.23 -9.72
C LYS A 115 8.94 -0.52 -10.80
N TYR A 116 9.51 0.57 -11.31
CA TYR A 116 8.90 1.40 -12.34
C TYR A 116 9.11 0.79 -13.72
N ALA A 117 8.06 0.83 -14.56
CA ALA A 117 8.09 0.30 -15.92
C ALA A 117 8.16 1.39 -16.99
N GLY A 118 8.11 2.66 -16.61
CA GLY A 118 7.91 3.77 -17.53
C GLY A 118 6.44 4.01 -17.84
N GLU A 119 6.15 5.01 -18.66
CA GLU A 119 4.78 5.35 -19.08
C GLU A 119 3.83 5.58 -17.91
N ARG A 120 4.35 6.10 -16.79
CA ARG A 120 3.62 6.36 -15.54
C ARG A 120 3.05 5.12 -14.87
N LEU A 121 3.65 3.94 -15.10
CA LEU A 121 3.18 2.67 -14.58
C LEU A 121 4.28 1.94 -13.80
N TRP A 122 3.85 1.20 -12.79
CA TRP A 122 4.68 0.30 -12.00
C TRP A 122 4.41 -1.14 -12.44
N ASN A 123 5.43 -2.00 -12.41
CA ASN A 123 5.27 -3.40 -12.81
C ASN A 123 5.51 -4.40 -11.68
N TYR A 124 5.91 -3.90 -10.50
CA TYR A 124 6.20 -4.77 -9.36
C TYR A 124 6.02 -4.01 -8.05
N GLU A 125 5.42 -4.68 -7.08
CA GLU A 125 5.40 -4.24 -5.68
C GLU A 125 5.60 -5.45 -4.78
N GLU A 126 6.45 -5.30 -3.77
CA GLU A 126 6.63 -6.30 -2.73
C GLU A 126 6.51 -5.62 -1.37
N ASP A 127 5.58 -6.12 -0.55
CA ASP A 127 5.28 -5.58 0.78
C ASP A 127 5.65 -6.60 1.84
N LEU A 128 6.55 -6.21 2.75
CA LEU A 128 7.03 -7.05 3.84
C LEU A 128 6.66 -6.44 5.19
N PHE A 129 5.85 -7.14 5.94
CA PHE A 129 5.48 -6.77 7.31
C PHE A 129 5.44 -8.01 8.18
N ASP A 130 5.51 -7.80 9.50
CA ASP A 130 5.36 -8.88 10.46
C ASP A 130 3.87 -9.15 10.69
N PRO A 131 3.37 -10.37 10.40
CA PRO A 131 1.97 -10.72 10.65
C PRO A 131 1.52 -10.54 12.10
N GLY A 132 2.42 -10.74 13.06
CA GLY A 132 2.14 -10.51 14.47
C GLY A 132 1.89 -9.04 14.79
N ASP A 133 2.65 -8.13 14.20
CA ASP A 133 2.44 -6.69 14.33
C ASP A 133 1.09 -6.28 13.73
N MET A 134 0.75 -6.82 12.57
CA MET A 134 -0.55 -6.58 11.94
C MET A 134 -1.71 -7.05 12.83
N GLU A 135 -1.62 -8.27 13.35
CA GLU A 135 -2.65 -8.82 14.24
C GLU A 135 -2.84 -7.97 15.49
N ALA A 136 -1.73 -7.52 16.11
CA ALA A 136 -1.77 -6.69 17.30
C ALA A 136 -2.41 -5.32 17.02
N ALA A 137 -2.06 -4.69 15.92
CA ALA A 137 -2.64 -3.39 15.52
C ALA A 137 -4.14 -3.50 15.27
N ILE A 138 -4.58 -4.53 14.55
CA ILE A 138 -5.99 -4.77 14.23
C ILE A 138 -6.78 -5.09 15.51
N ALA A 139 -6.25 -5.94 16.39
CA ALA A 139 -6.91 -6.28 17.66
C ALA A 139 -7.07 -5.05 18.55
N GLY A 140 -6.03 -4.20 18.64
CA GLY A 140 -6.11 -2.94 19.38
C GLY A 140 -7.18 -1.99 18.83
N TRP A 141 -7.25 -1.88 17.50
CA TRP A 141 -8.26 -1.05 16.84
C TRP A 141 -9.69 -1.56 17.10
N VAL A 142 -9.91 -2.87 16.97
CA VAL A 142 -11.23 -3.50 17.23
C VAL A 142 -11.67 -3.23 18.66
N ALA A 143 -10.76 -3.39 19.64
CA ALA A 143 -11.05 -3.13 21.05
C ALA A 143 -11.39 -1.65 21.29
N ALA A 144 -10.61 -0.73 20.73
CA ALA A 144 -10.84 0.70 20.85
C ALA A 144 -12.17 1.13 20.23
N LYS A 145 -12.49 0.60 19.05
CA LYS A 145 -13.76 0.87 18.36
C LYS A 145 -14.95 0.38 19.18
N ALA A 146 -14.88 -0.80 19.75
CA ALA A 146 -15.95 -1.35 20.61
C ALA A 146 -16.14 -0.50 21.88
N ALA A 147 -15.06 -0.02 22.49
CA ALA A 147 -15.11 0.83 23.68
C ALA A 147 -15.66 2.23 23.41
N ALA A 148 -15.54 2.73 22.18
CA ALA A 148 -16.00 4.07 21.77
C ALA A 148 -17.49 4.12 21.40
N GLN A 149 -18.17 2.96 21.37
CA GLN A 149 -19.61 2.86 21.03
C GLN A 149 -20.52 2.98 22.25
#